data_461d9a58af7c8c2bc277a586bc0b71ab
#
_entry.id   461d9a58af7c8c2bc277a586bc0b71ab
#
_cell.length_a   1.000
_cell.length_b   1.000
_cell.length_c   1.000
_cell.angle_alpha   90.00
_cell.angle_beta   90.00
_cell.angle_gamma   90.00
#
_symmetry.space_group_name_H-M   'P 1'
#
loop_
_entity.id
_entity.type
_entity.pdbx_description
1 polymer ?
#
loop_
_entity_poly.entity_id
_entity_poly.type
_entity_poly.pdbx_seq_one_letter_code
_entity_poly.pdbx_strand_id
1 'polypeptide(L)'
;MSLKPFDSLLEPDPRFADLYVIEQDVARRMTLRDHHAGIVDVGLKGAAPVEVQKAFDRARSIMLYAFFDYDLFVVGEIQAFGAFELALKFRLSGHGGDARGTLRNLVDRARKTGALPPMVEGSMLMADPVEA
;
A
#
# COMPACT_ATOMS: atom_id res chain seq x y z
N MET A 1 -22.88 -10.28 4.13
CA MET A 1 -22.44 -10.38 2.73
C MET A 1 -22.22 -11.82 2.36
N SER A 2 -22.76 -12.23 1.25
CA SER A 2 -22.58 -13.60 0.75
C SER A 2 -21.32 -13.66 -0.12
N LEU A 3 -20.80 -14.87 -0.28
CA LEU A 3 -19.75 -15.12 -1.24
C LEU A 3 -20.25 -14.84 -2.66
N LYS A 4 -19.34 -14.37 -3.50
CA LYS A 4 -19.63 -14.11 -4.91
C LYS A 4 -19.97 -15.45 -5.60
N PRO A 5 -21.04 -15.51 -6.40
CA PRO A 5 -21.39 -16.72 -7.12
C PRO A 5 -20.29 -17.14 -8.11
N PHE A 6 -20.21 -18.44 -8.36
CA PHE A 6 -19.19 -18.99 -9.25
C PHE A 6 -19.21 -18.33 -10.63
N ASP A 7 -20.39 -18.15 -11.20
CA ASP A 7 -20.54 -17.62 -12.56
C ASP A 7 -20.08 -16.15 -12.70
N SER A 8 -20.05 -15.41 -11.60
CA SER A 8 -19.64 -14.01 -11.59
C SER A 8 -18.28 -13.77 -10.93
N LEU A 9 -17.56 -14.83 -10.58
CA LEU A 9 -16.32 -14.76 -9.81
C LEU A 9 -15.28 -13.84 -10.45
N LEU A 10 -15.14 -13.90 -11.76
CA LEU A 10 -14.16 -13.13 -12.51
C LEU A 10 -14.73 -11.85 -13.12
N GLU A 11 -15.96 -11.50 -12.80
CA GLU A 11 -16.52 -10.21 -13.16
C GLU A 11 -15.97 -9.13 -12.22
N PRO A 12 -15.73 -7.92 -12.72
CA PRO A 12 -15.30 -6.82 -11.85
C PRO A 12 -16.28 -6.59 -10.71
N ASP A 13 -15.76 -6.22 -9.54
CA ASP A 13 -16.62 -5.80 -8.45
C ASP A 13 -17.46 -4.59 -8.90
N PRO A 14 -18.77 -4.58 -8.65
CA PRO A 14 -19.63 -3.46 -9.06
C PRO A 14 -19.17 -2.08 -8.57
N ARG A 15 -18.42 -2.01 -7.48
CA ARG A 15 -17.88 -0.77 -6.96
C ARG A 15 -16.85 -0.13 -7.89
N PHE A 16 -16.29 -0.87 -8.85
CA PHE A 16 -15.43 -0.32 -9.89
C PHE A 16 -16.20 0.26 -11.08
N ALA A 17 -17.50 0.02 -11.16
CA ALA A 17 -18.31 0.48 -12.30
C ALA A 17 -18.30 2.00 -12.46
N ASP A 18 -18.14 2.74 -11.37
CA ASP A 18 -18.14 4.19 -11.37
C ASP A 18 -16.73 4.80 -11.36
N LEU A 19 -15.70 4.00 -11.57
CA LEU A 19 -14.33 4.49 -11.66
C LEU A 19 -13.95 4.72 -13.12
N TYR A 20 -13.40 5.90 -13.37
CA TYR A 20 -13.02 6.36 -14.70
C TYR A 20 -11.55 6.76 -14.72
N VAL A 21 -10.93 6.56 -15.88
CA VAL A 21 -9.59 7.03 -16.17
C VAL A 21 -9.70 8.13 -17.20
N ILE A 22 -8.95 9.21 -17.02
CA ILE A 22 -8.91 10.30 -17.99
C ILE A 22 -7.71 10.08 -18.89
N GLU A 23 -7.98 9.91 -20.18
CA GLU A 23 -6.96 9.68 -21.21
C GLU A 23 -7.23 10.60 -22.38
N GLN A 24 -6.26 11.46 -22.71
CA GLN A 24 -6.41 12.46 -23.79
C GLN A 24 -7.68 13.31 -23.65
N ASP A 25 -7.93 13.78 -22.41
CA ASP A 25 -9.10 14.59 -22.04
C ASP A 25 -10.45 13.87 -22.20
N VAL A 26 -10.44 12.55 -22.38
CA VAL A 26 -11.65 11.73 -22.45
C VAL A 26 -11.71 10.81 -21.24
N ALA A 27 -12.85 10.81 -20.56
CA ALA A 27 -13.12 9.89 -19.47
C ALA A 27 -13.58 8.55 -20.05
N ARG A 28 -12.95 7.47 -19.61
CA ARG A 28 -13.37 6.11 -19.94
C ARG A 28 -13.37 5.26 -18.68
N ARG A 29 -14.13 4.19 -18.68
CA ARG A 29 -14.18 3.29 -17.53
C ARG A 29 -12.82 2.65 -17.29
N MET A 30 -12.47 2.53 -16.01
CA MET A 30 -11.28 1.82 -15.58
C MET A 30 -11.39 0.33 -15.92
N THR A 31 -10.35 -0.21 -16.53
CA THR A 31 -10.27 -1.62 -16.89
C THR A 31 -9.33 -2.37 -15.95
N LEU A 32 -9.35 -3.71 -16.00
CA LEU A 32 -8.39 -4.53 -15.27
C LEU A 32 -6.94 -4.17 -15.67
N ARG A 33 -6.72 -3.84 -16.93
CA ARG A 33 -5.39 -3.44 -17.41
C ARG A 33 -4.90 -2.18 -16.71
N ASP A 34 -5.79 -1.19 -16.54
CA ASP A 34 -5.45 0.05 -15.82
C ASP A 34 -5.11 -0.24 -14.36
N HIS A 35 -5.92 -1.08 -13.72
CA HIS A 35 -5.71 -1.47 -12.33
C HIS A 35 -4.38 -2.21 -12.17
N HIS A 36 -4.11 -3.16 -13.05
CA HIS A 36 -2.84 -3.90 -13.06
C HIS A 36 -1.66 -2.96 -13.23
N ALA A 37 -1.73 -2.03 -14.18
CA ALA A 37 -0.65 -1.06 -14.39
C ALA A 37 -0.37 -0.23 -13.15
N GLY A 38 -1.43 0.22 -12.45
CA GLY A 38 -1.28 0.97 -11.20
C GLY A 38 -0.60 0.16 -10.10
N ILE A 39 -0.93 -1.13 -9.97
CA ILE A 39 -0.30 -2.00 -8.98
C ILE A 39 1.17 -2.28 -9.34
N VAL A 40 1.47 -2.49 -10.63
CA VAL A 40 2.84 -2.73 -11.09
C VAL A 40 3.75 -1.54 -10.81
N ASP A 41 3.23 -0.32 -10.94
CA ASP A 41 4.01 0.90 -10.68
C ASP A 41 4.41 1.06 -9.21
N VAL A 42 3.71 0.40 -8.31
CA VAL A 42 4.05 0.42 -6.88
C VAL A 42 5.01 -0.71 -6.61
N GLY A 43 6.28 -0.39 -6.48
CA GLY A 43 7.33 -1.38 -6.24
C GLY A 43 8.30 -0.91 -5.18
N LEU A 44 9.02 -1.86 -4.60
CA LEU A 44 10.12 -1.54 -3.70
C LEU A 44 11.32 -1.05 -4.50
N LYS A 45 11.97 -0.02 -3.98
CA LYS A 45 13.20 0.51 -4.56
C LYS A 45 14.39 -0.04 -3.78
N GLY A 46 15.47 -0.35 -4.51
CA GLY A 46 16.70 -0.83 -3.89
C GLY A 46 16.67 -2.31 -3.55
N ALA A 47 17.63 -2.73 -2.73
CA ALA A 47 17.84 -4.13 -2.39
C ALA A 47 17.16 -4.47 -1.06
N ALA A 48 15.83 -4.61 -1.09
CA ALA A 48 15.10 -5.04 0.09
C ALA A 48 15.37 -6.53 0.38
N PRO A 49 15.39 -6.94 1.67
CA PRO A 49 15.49 -8.36 2.00
C PRO A 49 14.40 -9.19 1.33
N VAL A 50 14.72 -10.44 1.02
CA VAL A 50 13.81 -11.34 0.29
C VAL A 50 12.46 -11.49 1.02
N GLU A 51 12.50 -11.60 2.34
CA GLU A 51 11.29 -11.74 3.15
C GLU A 51 10.38 -10.52 3.03
N VAL A 52 10.98 -9.33 2.98
CA VAL A 52 10.24 -8.07 2.80
C VAL A 52 9.65 -8.01 1.40
N GLN A 53 10.41 -8.40 0.38
CA GLN A 53 9.93 -8.44 -0.99
C GLN A 53 8.73 -9.38 -1.13
N LYS A 54 8.81 -10.58 -0.53
CA LYS A 54 7.71 -11.55 -0.57
C LYS A 54 6.47 -11.02 0.12
N ALA A 55 6.62 -10.39 1.29
CA ALA A 55 5.50 -9.82 2.03
C ALA A 55 4.84 -8.69 1.24
N PHE A 56 5.65 -7.85 0.62
CA PHE A 56 5.16 -6.73 -0.19
C PHE A 56 4.46 -7.23 -1.46
N ASP A 57 5.03 -8.21 -2.14
CA ASP A 57 4.42 -8.79 -3.34
C ASP A 57 3.10 -9.47 -3.02
N ARG A 58 2.98 -10.08 -1.84
CA ARG A 58 1.72 -10.65 -1.39
C ARG A 58 0.65 -9.58 -1.23
N ALA A 59 1.02 -8.44 -0.63
CA ALA A 59 0.11 -7.30 -0.52
C ALA A 59 -0.34 -6.80 -1.89
N ARG A 60 0.59 -6.67 -2.84
CA ARG A 60 0.29 -6.24 -4.20
C ARG A 60 -0.65 -7.22 -4.90
N SER A 61 -0.42 -8.51 -4.73
CA SER A 61 -1.29 -9.53 -5.31
C SER A 61 -2.71 -9.44 -4.76
N ILE A 62 -2.85 -9.26 -3.46
CA ILE A 62 -4.17 -9.09 -2.84
C ILE A 62 -4.85 -7.85 -3.42
N MET A 63 -4.15 -6.74 -3.52
CA MET A 63 -4.71 -5.51 -4.07
C MET A 63 -5.05 -5.62 -5.55
N LEU A 64 -4.29 -6.41 -6.30
CA LEU A 64 -4.60 -6.69 -7.69
C LEU A 64 -5.94 -7.41 -7.82
N TYR A 65 -6.14 -8.47 -7.04
CA TYR A 65 -7.38 -9.24 -7.08
C TYR A 65 -8.57 -8.52 -6.43
N ALA A 66 -8.33 -7.42 -5.74
CA ALA A 66 -9.39 -6.56 -5.22
C ALA A 66 -10.26 -5.97 -6.34
N PHE A 67 -9.79 -5.98 -7.58
CA PHE A 67 -10.61 -5.60 -8.73
C PHE A 67 -11.87 -6.47 -8.84
N PHE A 68 -11.78 -7.71 -8.41
CA PHE A 68 -12.91 -8.66 -8.44
C PHE A 68 -13.68 -8.69 -7.12
N ASP A 69 -13.07 -8.25 -6.03
CA ASP A 69 -13.69 -8.14 -4.73
C ASP A 69 -13.06 -6.96 -3.98
N TYR A 70 -13.75 -5.85 -3.96
CA TYR A 70 -13.25 -4.59 -3.42
C TYR A 70 -12.84 -4.71 -1.94
N ASP A 71 -13.49 -5.59 -1.19
CA ASP A 71 -13.17 -5.77 0.24
C ASP A 71 -11.75 -6.30 0.45
N LEU A 72 -11.14 -6.89 -0.58
CA LEU A 72 -9.75 -7.34 -0.49
C LEU A 72 -8.75 -6.18 -0.33
N PHE A 73 -9.13 -4.93 -0.64
CA PHE A 73 -8.25 -3.80 -0.38
C PHE A 73 -7.91 -3.67 1.09
N VAL A 74 -8.86 -3.91 1.99
CA VAL A 74 -8.61 -3.87 3.43
C VAL A 74 -7.59 -4.92 3.83
N VAL A 75 -7.72 -6.13 3.29
CA VAL A 75 -6.77 -7.22 3.54
C VAL A 75 -5.39 -6.88 2.99
N GLY A 76 -5.34 -6.30 1.79
CA GLY A 76 -4.09 -5.84 1.18
C GLY A 76 -3.40 -4.77 2.01
N GLU A 77 -4.17 -3.83 2.58
CA GLU A 77 -3.62 -2.80 3.46
C GLU A 77 -2.99 -3.41 4.71
N ILE A 78 -3.69 -4.35 5.36
CA ILE A 78 -3.17 -5.04 6.54
C ILE A 78 -1.87 -5.77 6.19
N GLN A 79 -1.84 -6.45 5.05
CA GLN A 79 -0.63 -7.14 4.59
C GLN A 79 0.50 -6.15 4.29
N ALA A 80 0.18 -4.99 3.72
CA ALA A 80 1.17 -3.95 3.43
C ALA A 80 1.78 -3.39 4.71
N PHE A 81 0.97 -3.14 5.74
CA PHE A 81 1.48 -2.74 7.05
C PHE A 81 2.39 -3.80 7.65
N GLY A 82 2.05 -5.08 7.49
CA GLY A 82 2.92 -6.17 7.93
C GLY A 82 4.26 -6.18 7.22
N ALA A 83 4.26 -5.93 5.92
CA ALA A 83 5.49 -5.83 5.13
C ALA A 83 6.35 -4.64 5.58
N PHE A 84 5.72 -3.50 5.86
CA PHE A 84 6.40 -2.31 6.36
C PHE A 84 7.01 -2.55 7.73
N GLU A 85 6.27 -3.18 8.63
CA GLU A 85 6.77 -3.56 9.96
C GLU A 85 7.99 -4.47 9.84
N LEU A 86 7.93 -5.46 8.97
CA LEU A 86 9.04 -6.37 8.72
C LEU A 86 10.26 -5.62 8.19
N ALA A 87 10.05 -4.70 7.27
CA ALA A 87 11.12 -3.86 6.73
C ALA A 87 11.79 -3.03 7.80
N LEU A 88 11.00 -2.45 8.71
CA LEU A 88 11.53 -1.68 9.84
C LEU A 88 12.37 -2.56 10.78
N LYS A 89 11.93 -3.78 11.05
CA LYS A 89 12.68 -4.71 11.89
C LYS A 89 14.04 -5.02 11.29
N PHE A 90 14.09 -5.31 9.98
CA PHE A 90 15.37 -5.52 9.29
C PHE A 90 16.25 -4.28 9.33
N ARG A 91 15.67 -3.13 9.08
CA ARG A 91 16.42 -1.86 9.06
C ARG A 91 16.98 -1.52 10.44
N LEU A 92 16.19 -1.68 11.48
CA LEU A 92 16.62 -1.40 12.86
C LEU A 92 17.71 -2.38 13.30
N SER A 93 17.58 -3.66 12.97
CA SER A 93 18.62 -4.65 13.27
C SER A 93 19.94 -4.29 12.59
N GLY A 94 19.88 -3.82 11.35
CA GLY A 94 21.08 -3.36 10.63
C GLY A 94 21.73 -2.13 11.22
N HIS A 95 20.97 -1.30 11.96
CA HIS A 95 21.48 -0.12 12.66
C HIS A 95 21.80 -0.37 14.12
N GLY A 96 21.77 -1.62 14.58
CA GLY A 96 22.02 -1.97 15.97
C GLY A 96 20.88 -1.62 16.92
N GLY A 97 19.71 -1.30 16.38
CA GLY A 97 18.53 -0.97 17.18
C GLY A 97 17.72 -2.19 17.59
N ASP A 98 16.83 -1.99 18.55
CA ASP A 98 15.89 -3.01 18.99
C ASP A 98 14.75 -3.11 17.97
N ALA A 99 14.52 -4.32 17.46
CA ALA A 99 13.50 -4.61 16.45
C ALA A 99 12.21 -5.18 17.05
N ARG A 100 12.04 -5.11 18.36
CA ARG A 100 10.85 -5.62 19.04
C ARG A 100 9.84 -4.51 19.29
N GLY A 101 8.58 -4.90 19.44
CA GLY A 101 7.50 -4.01 19.80
C GLY A 101 6.46 -3.82 18.70
N THR A 102 5.55 -2.89 18.93
CA THR A 102 4.48 -2.56 17.98
C THR A 102 5.02 -1.76 16.81
N LEU A 103 4.22 -1.66 15.75
CA LEU A 103 4.58 -0.83 14.60
C LEU A 103 4.88 0.61 15.00
N ARG A 104 4.08 1.19 15.91
CA ARG A 104 4.31 2.55 16.41
C ARG A 104 5.69 2.67 17.06
N ASN A 105 6.03 1.70 17.92
CA ASN A 105 7.32 1.70 18.59
C ASN A 105 8.49 1.57 17.60
N LEU A 106 8.31 0.76 16.57
CA LEU A 106 9.31 0.58 15.53
C LEU A 106 9.51 1.86 14.72
N VAL A 107 8.43 2.54 14.36
CA VAL A 107 8.50 3.82 13.63
C VAL A 107 9.23 4.87 14.48
N ASP A 108 8.88 4.99 15.76
CA ASP A 108 9.53 5.96 16.65
C ASP A 108 11.03 5.68 16.77
N ARG A 109 11.41 4.43 16.95
CA ARG A 109 12.83 4.06 17.01
C ARG A 109 13.56 4.30 15.69
N ALA A 110 12.90 4.00 14.58
CA ALA A 110 13.50 4.22 13.26
C ALA A 110 13.79 5.70 13.02
N ARG A 111 12.91 6.59 13.50
CA ARG A 111 13.15 8.04 13.42
C ARG A 111 14.29 8.46 14.34
N LYS A 112 14.34 7.93 15.55
CA LYS A 112 15.41 8.26 16.52
C LYS A 112 16.78 7.79 16.05
N THR A 113 16.85 6.65 15.38
CA THR A 113 18.12 6.09 14.88
C THR A 113 18.51 6.59 13.51
N GLY A 114 17.68 7.40 12.86
CA GLY A 114 17.93 7.89 11.51
C GLY A 114 17.60 6.93 10.39
N ALA A 115 17.01 5.76 10.69
CA ALA A 115 16.58 4.80 9.68
C ALA A 115 15.38 5.32 8.88
N LEU A 116 14.59 6.22 9.45
CA LEU A 116 13.53 6.95 8.79
C LEU A 116 13.78 8.46 8.96
N PRO A 117 13.31 9.28 7.99
CA PRO A 117 13.38 10.73 8.13
C PRO A 117 12.58 11.21 9.34
N PRO A 118 12.99 12.30 9.99
CA PRO A 118 12.20 12.89 11.06
C PRO A 118 10.87 13.41 10.50
N MET A 119 9.87 13.51 11.39
CA MET A 119 8.60 14.11 11.01
C MET A 119 8.81 15.59 10.72
N VAL A 120 8.32 16.04 9.55
CA VAL A 120 8.44 17.43 9.15
C VAL A 120 7.17 18.17 9.58
N GLU A 121 7.31 19.08 10.55
CA GLU A 121 6.16 19.85 11.05
C GLU A 121 5.46 20.64 9.95
N GLY A 122 6.22 21.18 9.02
CA GLY A 122 5.66 21.98 7.94
C GLY A 122 4.66 21.25 7.05
N SER A 123 4.72 19.92 6.97
CA SER A 123 3.81 19.17 6.14
C SER A 123 2.36 19.24 6.63
N MET A 124 2.18 19.51 7.91
CA MET A 124 0.84 19.63 8.49
C MET A 124 0.20 20.99 8.20
N LEU A 125 1.02 21.98 7.94
CA LEU A 125 0.54 23.35 7.70
C LEU A 125 0.03 23.54 6.28
N MET A 126 0.28 22.61 5.40
CA MET A 126 -0.24 22.66 4.04
C MET A 126 -1.74 22.58 3.97
N ALA A 127 -2.37 22.17 5.04
CA ALA A 127 -3.81 22.06 5.11
C ALA A 127 -4.49 23.39 5.42
N ASP A 128 -3.76 24.45 5.64
CA ASP A 128 -4.36 25.74 6.01
C ASP A 128 -4.20 26.78 4.89
N PRO A 129 -5.07 26.74 3.89
CA PRO A 129 -5.05 27.73 2.82
C PRO A 129 -5.57 29.09 3.25
N VAL A 130 -6.08 29.19 4.46
CA VAL A 130 -6.77 30.40 4.93
C VAL A 130 -5.77 31.52 5.21
N GLU A 131 -4.54 31.16 5.48
CA GLU A 131 -3.49 32.15 5.77
C GLU A 131 -2.78 32.67 4.51
N ALA A 132 -3.16 32.15 3.37
CA ALA A 132 -2.60 32.61 2.13
C ALA A 132 -3.17 33.96 1.70
#